data_6d2150d43ecf3ca895bca04f32718180
#
_entry.id   6d2150d43ecf3ca895bca04f32718180
#
_cell.length_a   1.000
_cell.length_b   1.000
_cell.length_c   1.000
_cell.angle_alpha   90.00
_cell.angle_beta   90.00
_cell.angle_gamma   90.00
#
_symmetry.space_group_name_H-M   'P 1'
#
loop_
_entity.id
_entity.type
_entity.pdbx_description
1 polymer ?
#
loop_
_entity_poly.entity_id
_entity_poly.type
_entity_poly.pdbx_seq_one_letter_code
_entity_poly.pdbx_strand_id
1 'polypeptide(L)'
;LRNAGTALGFALGQARALLGSGRPALIFVQLAHEANETGLIYGPGLAQFGIDPDAVTLVRAETVSDLLWAVEEAVVCTAVAGVVADVATPHKALDFTISRRLALRAEAAGTSAILVRYGLEREASAARYRWRVMPAASRPPPFDTRAPGLPRFLVTLEKGRLAGLAEGTSITIDWTKDNGFAVADPGRSADEDAAR
;
A
#
# COMPACT_ATOMS: atom_id res chain seq x y z
N LEU A 1 4.46 -4.53 15.20
CA LEU A 1 4.11 -3.57 14.11
C LEU A 1 5.25 -2.58 13.75
N ARG A 2 6.53 -3.03 13.80
CA ARG A 2 7.69 -2.13 13.64
C ARG A 2 7.74 -1.39 12.28
N ASN A 3 7.04 -1.85 11.25
CA ASN A 3 7.07 -1.28 9.89
C ASN A 3 5.67 -1.01 9.32
N ALA A 4 4.67 -0.81 10.18
CA ALA A 4 3.29 -0.59 9.75
C ALA A 4 3.15 0.58 8.75
N GLY A 5 3.74 1.72 9.07
CA GLY A 5 3.72 2.89 8.20
C GLY A 5 4.37 2.67 6.84
N THR A 6 5.36 1.77 6.73
CA THR A 6 6.05 1.47 5.47
C THR A 6 5.14 0.72 4.50
N ALA A 7 4.48 -0.36 4.97
CA ALA A 7 3.57 -1.13 4.12
C ALA A 7 2.36 -0.30 3.69
N LEU A 8 1.80 0.48 4.63
CA LEU A 8 0.70 1.39 4.34
C LEU A 8 1.11 2.48 3.35
N GLY A 9 2.27 3.11 3.52
CA GLY A 9 2.78 4.12 2.59
C GLY A 9 2.94 3.59 1.17
N PHE A 10 3.46 2.35 1.02
CA PHE A 10 3.54 1.70 -0.29
C PHE A 10 2.13 1.45 -0.87
N ALA A 11 1.18 0.97 -0.06
CA ALA A 11 -0.20 0.76 -0.49
C ALA A 11 -0.89 2.07 -0.92
N LEU A 12 -0.67 3.17 -0.20
CA LEU A 12 -1.20 4.50 -0.56
C LEU A 12 -0.61 4.99 -1.88
N GLY A 13 0.68 4.81 -2.10
CA GLY A 13 1.31 5.14 -3.37
C GLY A 13 0.72 4.36 -4.56
N GLN A 14 0.41 3.07 -4.35
CA GLN A 14 -0.30 2.26 -5.36
C GLN A 14 -1.74 2.76 -5.56
N ALA A 15 -2.46 3.06 -4.47
CA ALA A 15 -3.84 3.53 -4.52
C ALA A 15 -3.97 4.88 -5.25
N ARG A 16 -3.00 5.79 -5.05
CA ARG A 16 -2.97 7.06 -5.77
C ARG A 16 -2.96 6.88 -7.29
N ALA A 17 -2.21 5.90 -7.79
CA ALA A 17 -2.16 5.64 -9.23
C ALA A 17 -3.51 5.17 -9.80
N LEU A 18 -4.40 4.62 -8.98
CA LEU A 18 -5.73 4.17 -9.38
C LEU A 18 -6.69 5.35 -9.60
N LEU A 19 -6.55 6.46 -8.86
CA LEU A 19 -7.40 7.65 -8.99
C LEU A 19 -7.37 8.29 -10.39
N GLY A 20 -6.32 8.05 -11.18
CA GLY A 20 -6.24 8.49 -12.58
C GLY A 20 -7.13 7.74 -13.57
N SER A 21 -7.87 6.73 -13.15
CA SER A 21 -8.70 5.86 -13.99
C SER A 21 -10.10 6.41 -14.32
N GLY A 22 -10.41 7.66 -13.95
CA GLY A 22 -11.74 8.27 -14.13
C GLY A 22 -12.74 7.97 -13.00
N ARG A 23 -12.31 7.25 -11.96
CA ARG A 23 -13.09 6.99 -10.74
C ARG A 23 -12.56 7.87 -9.62
N PRO A 24 -13.44 8.67 -8.94
CA PRO A 24 -12.97 9.72 -8.02
C PRO A 24 -12.65 9.24 -6.61
N ALA A 25 -13.12 8.06 -6.19
CA ALA A 25 -13.11 7.67 -4.79
C ALA A 25 -12.16 6.51 -4.48
N LEU A 26 -11.53 6.57 -3.30
CA LEU A 26 -10.85 5.45 -2.65
C LEU A 26 -11.63 5.06 -1.39
N ILE A 27 -11.72 3.77 -1.15
CA ILE A 27 -12.25 3.25 0.11
C ILE A 27 -11.09 2.71 0.95
N PHE A 28 -10.98 3.19 2.18
CA PHE A 28 -10.03 2.69 3.15
C PHE A 28 -10.79 1.95 4.25
N VAL A 29 -10.48 0.67 4.46
CA VAL A 29 -11.19 -0.18 5.43
C VAL A 29 -10.23 -0.62 6.52
N GLN A 30 -10.59 -0.39 7.79
CA GLN A 30 -9.84 -0.82 8.97
C GLN A 30 -10.78 -1.55 9.96
N LEU A 31 -10.21 -2.45 10.76
CA LEU A 31 -10.90 -2.97 11.93
C LEU A 31 -10.90 -1.92 13.05
N ALA A 32 -12.07 -1.68 13.67
CA ALA A 32 -12.24 -0.64 14.67
C ALA A 32 -11.31 -0.81 15.87
N HIS A 33 -11.14 -2.05 16.37
CA HIS A 33 -10.25 -2.34 17.48
C HIS A 33 -8.76 -2.16 17.11
N GLU A 34 -8.36 -2.53 15.89
CA GLU A 34 -6.99 -2.32 15.41
C GLU A 34 -6.69 -0.83 15.22
N ALA A 35 -7.66 -0.06 14.71
CA ALA A 35 -7.54 1.39 14.56
C ALA A 35 -7.37 2.12 15.90
N ASN A 36 -7.92 1.59 17.00
CA ASN A 36 -7.70 2.15 18.33
C ASN A 36 -6.25 1.96 18.82
N GLU A 37 -5.55 0.92 18.33
CA GLU A 37 -4.16 0.62 18.70
C GLU A 37 -3.14 1.25 17.74
N THR A 38 -3.43 1.23 16.45
CA THR A 38 -2.50 1.68 15.38
C THR A 38 -2.76 3.11 14.90
N GLY A 39 -3.90 3.67 15.25
CA GLY A 39 -4.36 4.97 14.78
C GLY A 39 -5.21 4.88 13.51
N LEU A 40 -5.93 5.96 13.24
CA LEU A 40 -6.68 6.15 12.00
C LEU A 40 -5.75 6.68 10.91
N ILE A 41 -6.19 6.49 9.66
CA ILE A 41 -5.52 7.11 8.53
C ILE A 41 -5.47 8.64 8.69
N TYR A 42 -4.30 9.21 8.49
CA TYR A 42 -4.03 10.62 8.76
C TYR A 42 -4.15 11.45 7.49
N GLY A 43 -5.10 12.39 7.45
CA GLY A 43 -5.40 13.20 6.26
C GLY A 43 -4.17 13.92 5.65
N PRO A 44 -3.34 14.65 6.44
CA PRO A 44 -2.10 15.23 5.92
C PRO A 44 -1.12 14.20 5.37
N GLY A 45 -1.10 12.97 5.93
CA GLY A 45 -0.33 11.85 5.38
C GLY A 45 -0.82 11.42 4.00
N LEU A 46 -2.14 11.38 3.78
CA LEU A 46 -2.73 11.14 2.45
C LEU A 46 -2.26 12.19 1.44
N ALA A 47 -2.29 13.47 1.83
CA ALA A 47 -1.85 14.56 0.97
C ALA A 47 -0.37 14.47 0.59
N GLN A 48 0.50 13.91 1.46
CA GLN A 48 1.89 13.63 1.14
C GLN A 48 2.03 12.56 0.05
N PHE A 49 1.08 11.61 -0.01
CA PHE A 49 0.99 10.63 -1.09
C PHE A 49 0.21 11.15 -2.31
N GLY A 50 -0.12 12.45 -2.36
CA GLY A 50 -0.85 13.05 -3.48
C GLY A 50 -2.30 12.58 -3.58
N ILE A 51 -2.88 12.09 -2.47
CA ILE A 51 -4.27 11.69 -2.35
C ILE A 51 -5.01 12.81 -1.65
N ASP A 52 -6.08 13.33 -2.28
CA ASP A 52 -6.99 14.26 -1.64
C ASP A 52 -7.75 13.52 -0.53
N PRO A 53 -7.69 13.97 0.73
CA PRO A 53 -8.46 13.37 1.80
C PRO A 53 -9.96 13.30 1.53
N ASP A 54 -10.53 14.25 0.79
CA ASP A 54 -11.95 14.28 0.42
C ASP A 54 -12.33 13.18 -0.59
N ALA A 55 -11.34 12.62 -1.30
CA ALA A 55 -11.53 11.46 -2.16
C ALA A 55 -11.54 10.12 -1.41
N VAL A 56 -11.28 10.13 -0.09
CA VAL A 56 -11.16 8.90 0.70
C VAL A 56 -12.33 8.73 1.66
N THR A 57 -13.04 7.62 1.53
CA THR A 57 -14.03 7.20 2.54
C THR A 57 -13.40 6.18 3.47
N LEU A 58 -13.35 6.49 4.76
CA LEU A 58 -12.90 5.57 5.80
C LEU A 58 -14.06 4.74 6.33
N VAL A 59 -13.93 3.41 6.22
CA VAL A 59 -14.85 2.43 6.81
C VAL A 59 -14.18 1.76 8.00
N ARG A 60 -14.81 1.86 9.16
CA ARG A 60 -14.38 1.16 10.39
C ARG A 60 -15.28 -0.03 10.61
N ALA A 61 -14.77 -1.22 10.36
CA ALA A 61 -15.49 -2.47 10.52
C ALA A 61 -15.32 -3.02 11.94
N GLU A 62 -16.39 -3.50 12.55
CA GLU A 62 -16.34 -4.09 13.90
C GLU A 62 -15.74 -5.50 13.87
N THR A 63 -16.04 -6.27 12.83
CA THR A 63 -15.55 -7.64 12.64
C THR A 63 -14.81 -7.82 11.31
N VAL A 64 -14.03 -8.90 11.21
CA VAL A 64 -13.39 -9.28 9.94
C VAL A 64 -14.43 -9.59 8.86
N SER A 65 -15.58 -10.14 9.23
CA SER A 65 -16.68 -10.40 8.30
C SER A 65 -17.24 -9.10 7.72
N ASP A 66 -17.41 -8.07 8.55
CA ASP A 66 -17.87 -6.75 8.11
C ASP A 66 -16.82 -6.08 7.23
N LEU A 67 -15.52 -6.22 7.57
CA LEU A 67 -14.42 -5.72 6.75
C LEU A 67 -14.44 -6.36 5.37
N LEU A 68 -14.54 -7.68 5.30
CA LEU A 68 -14.58 -8.42 4.04
C LEU A 68 -15.80 -8.03 3.21
N TRP A 69 -16.98 -7.92 3.84
CA TRP A 69 -18.19 -7.46 3.18
C TRP A 69 -18.03 -6.04 2.63
N ALA A 70 -17.48 -5.11 3.42
CA ALA A 70 -17.24 -3.74 2.97
C ALA A 70 -16.28 -3.68 1.77
N VAL A 71 -15.22 -4.49 1.77
CA VAL A 71 -14.29 -4.60 0.63
C VAL A 71 -15.01 -5.15 -0.60
N GLU A 72 -15.81 -6.21 -0.44
CA GLU A 72 -16.56 -6.83 -1.54
C GLU A 72 -17.57 -5.89 -2.19
N GLU A 73 -18.28 -5.09 -1.40
CA GLU A 73 -19.23 -4.10 -1.91
C GLU A 73 -18.50 -2.90 -2.54
N ALA A 74 -17.39 -2.46 -1.95
CA ALA A 74 -16.63 -1.34 -2.48
C ALA A 74 -15.98 -1.65 -3.83
N VAL A 75 -15.45 -2.86 -4.06
CA VAL A 75 -14.78 -3.21 -5.32
C VAL A 75 -15.73 -3.24 -6.53
N VAL A 76 -17.03 -3.44 -6.32
CA VAL A 76 -18.01 -3.44 -7.42
C VAL A 76 -18.64 -2.07 -7.68
N CYS A 77 -18.38 -1.09 -6.82
CA CYS A 77 -18.89 0.27 -6.98
C CYS A 77 -18.17 0.99 -8.14
N THR A 78 -18.93 1.50 -9.10
CA THR A 78 -18.36 2.15 -10.29
C THR A 78 -17.68 3.48 -10.03
N ALA A 79 -17.94 4.13 -8.89
CA ALA A 79 -17.28 5.36 -8.47
C ALA A 79 -15.95 5.12 -7.74
N VAL A 80 -15.66 3.86 -7.33
CA VAL A 80 -14.47 3.52 -6.55
C VAL A 80 -13.32 3.13 -7.48
N ALA A 81 -12.21 3.87 -7.39
CA ALA A 81 -10.98 3.59 -8.11
C ALA A 81 -10.21 2.41 -7.51
N GLY A 82 -10.22 2.30 -6.20
CA GLY A 82 -9.56 1.23 -5.47
C GLY A 82 -9.96 1.14 -4.02
N VAL A 83 -9.71 -0.01 -3.43
CA VAL A 83 -9.97 -0.31 -2.02
C VAL A 83 -8.66 -0.68 -1.34
N VAL A 84 -8.36 -0.04 -0.22
CA VAL A 84 -7.24 -0.40 0.65
C VAL A 84 -7.82 -0.96 1.95
N ALA A 85 -7.55 -2.22 2.24
CA ALA A 85 -7.94 -2.86 3.49
C ALA A 85 -6.69 -3.07 4.36
N ASP A 86 -6.68 -2.43 5.52
CA ASP A 86 -5.59 -2.50 6.49
C ASP A 86 -5.95 -3.47 7.62
N VAL A 87 -5.20 -4.57 7.71
CA VAL A 87 -5.45 -5.65 8.68
C VAL A 87 -4.17 -5.95 9.44
N ALA A 88 -4.11 -5.48 10.69
CA ALA A 88 -2.91 -5.56 11.51
C ALA A 88 -2.65 -6.96 12.06
N THR A 89 -3.69 -7.71 12.36
CA THR A 89 -3.59 -9.05 12.94
C THR A 89 -3.90 -10.14 11.93
N PRO A 90 -3.23 -11.31 12.00
CA PRO A 90 -3.58 -12.46 11.19
C PRO A 90 -4.99 -12.97 11.53
N HIS A 91 -5.83 -13.18 10.52
CA HIS A 91 -7.16 -13.73 10.68
C HIS A 91 -7.36 -14.96 9.78
N LYS A 92 -7.83 -16.06 10.37
CA LYS A 92 -8.14 -17.30 9.62
C LYS A 92 -9.18 -17.09 8.53
N ALA A 93 -10.07 -16.10 8.69
CA ALA A 93 -11.08 -15.76 7.68
C ALA A 93 -10.49 -15.16 6.40
N LEU A 94 -9.25 -14.66 6.43
CA LEU A 94 -8.54 -14.13 5.25
C LEU A 94 -7.79 -15.26 4.52
N ASP A 95 -8.49 -16.31 4.17
CA ASP A 95 -7.97 -17.50 3.52
C ASP A 95 -7.84 -17.36 1.99
N PHE A 96 -7.39 -18.44 1.35
CA PHE A 96 -7.27 -18.50 -0.11
C PHE A 96 -8.61 -18.32 -0.82
N THR A 97 -9.70 -18.87 -0.28
CA THR A 97 -11.04 -18.83 -0.88
C THR A 97 -11.57 -17.40 -0.93
N ILE A 98 -11.43 -16.66 0.18
CA ILE A 98 -11.82 -15.26 0.27
C ILE A 98 -10.96 -14.42 -0.68
N SER A 99 -9.64 -14.61 -0.68
CA SER A 99 -8.74 -13.85 -1.56
C SER A 99 -9.05 -14.11 -3.05
N ARG A 100 -9.47 -15.33 -3.42
CA ARG A 100 -9.90 -15.67 -4.79
C ARG A 100 -11.21 -14.97 -5.14
N ARG A 101 -12.18 -14.97 -4.23
CA ARG A 101 -13.47 -14.29 -4.45
C ARG A 101 -13.28 -12.78 -4.65
N LEU A 102 -12.46 -12.14 -3.80
CA LEU A 102 -12.13 -10.72 -3.93
C LEU A 102 -11.41 -10.43 -5.25
N ALA A 103 -10.44 -11.25 -5.64
CA ALA A 103 -9.70 -11.07 -6.89
C ALA A 103 -10.61 -11.15 -8.11
N LEU A 104 -11.52 -12.13 -8.16
CA LEU A 104 -12.48 -12.28 -9.27
C LEU A 104 -13.48 -11.13 -9.34
N ARG A 105 -14.01 -10.66 -8.19
CA ARG A 105 -14.93 -9.51 -8.15
C ARG A 105 -14.24 -8.22 -8.59
N ALA A 106 -13.02 -7.97 -8.10
CA ALA A 106 -12.23 -6.80 -8.48
C ALA A 106 -11.89 -6.80 -9.99
N GLU A 107 -11.48 -7.97 -10.53
CA GLU A 107 -11.20 -8.13 -11.96
C GLU A 107 -12.43 -7.88 -12.81
N ALA A 108 -13.58 -8.47 -12.47
CA ALA A 108 -14.83 -8.28 -13.18
C ALA A 108 -15.33 -6.82 -13.17
N ALA A 109 -15.07 -6.09 -12.07
CA ALA A 109 -15.44 -4.68 -11.93
C ALA A 109 -14.39 -3.70 -12.49
N GLY A 110 -13.21 -4.19 -12.91
CA GLY A 110 -12.09 -3.36 -13.32
C GLY A 110 -11.57 -2.44 -12.21
N THR A 111 -11.64 -2.91 -10.95
CA THR A 111 -11.21 -2.20 -9.74
C THR A 111 -10.04 -2.95 -9.12
N SER A 112 -9.30 -2.31 -8.23
CA SER A 112 -8.19 -2.94 -7.50
C SER A 112 -8.48 -2.98 -6.01
N ALA A 113 -8.19 -4.12 -5.37
CA ALA A 113 -8.17 -4.26 -3.92
C ALA A 113 -6.73 -4.48 -3.45
N ILE A 114 -6.29 -3.67 -2.50
CA ILE A 114 -4.97 -3.73 -1.88
C ILE A 114 -5.17 -4.15 -0.43
N LEU A 115 -4.71 -5.35 -0.09
CA LEU A 115 -4.77 -5.86 1.28
C LEU A 115 -3.41 -5.66 1.94
N VAL A 116 -3.35 -4.78 2.93
CA VAL A 116 -2.15 -4.53 3.73
C VAL A 116 -2.15 -5.49 4.91
N ARG A 117 -1.07 -6.24 5.07
CA ARG A 117 -0.90 -7.21 6.14
C ARG A 117 0.48 -7.07 6.77
N TYR A 118 0.53 -7.31 8.06
CA TYR A 118 1.75 -7.19 8.86
C TYR A 118 2.15 -8.55 9.40
N GLY A 119 3.40 -8.91 9.21
CA GLY A 119 3.93 -10.20 9.64
C GLY A 119 4.84 -10.83 8.59
N LEU A 120 5.44 -11.94 8.98
CA LEU A 120 6.34 -12.72 8.12
C LEU A 120 5.67 -13.97 7.55
N GLU A 121 4.47 -14.29 8.02
CA GLU A 121 3.73 -15.47 7.59
C GLU A 121 3.22 -15.28 6.16
N ARG A 122 3.49 -16.29 5.34
CA ARG A 122 3.08 -16.33 3.94
C ARG A 122 1.88 -17.24 3.79
N GLU A 123 0.71 -16.69 4.00
CA GLU A 123 -0.52 -17.42 3.70
C GLU A 123 -0.74 -17.50 2.19
N ALA A 124 -1.31 -18.64 1.75
CA ALA A 124 -1.72 -18.79 0.36
C ALA A 124 -2.79 -17.74 0.00
N SER A 125 -2.64 -17.08 -1.14
CA SER A 125 -3.60 -16.08 -1.61
C SER A 125 -3.72 -16.13 -3.13
N ALA A 126 -4.91 -15.83 -3.65
CA ALA A 126 -5.18 -15.70 -5.07
C ALA A 126 -4.86 -14.30 -5.62
N ALA A 127 -4.33 -13.39 -4.81
CA ALA A 127 -3.90 -12.07 -5.27
C ALA A 127 -2.97 -12.18 -6.49
N ARG A 128 -3.16 -11.31 -7.47
CA ARG A 128 -2.36 -11.25 -8.69
C ARG A 128 -0.91 -10.88 -8.39
N TYR A 129 -0.72 -9.95 -7.45
CA TYR A 129 0.59 -9.51 -7.00
C TYR A 129 0.70 -9.66 -5.49
N ARG A 130 1.90 -10.01 -5.02
CA ARG A 130 2.27 -9.96 -3.62
C ARG A 130 3.59 -9.25 -3.49
N TRP A 131 3.61 -8.25 -2.63
CA TRP A 131 4.78 -7.46 -2.34
C TRP A 131 5.19 -7.63 -0.88
N ARG A 132 6.46 -7.85 -0.66
CA ARG A 132 7.08 -7.62 0.64
C ARG A 132 7.65 -6.23 0.62
N VAL A 133 7.33 -5.44 1.64
CA VAL A 133 7.76 -4.04 1.74
C VAL A 133 8.53 -3.85 3.03
N MET A 134 9.73 -3.32 2.92
CA MET A 134 10.60 -2.99 4.04
C MET A 134 11.01 -1.52 3.93
N PRO A 135 11.29 -0.85 5.06
CA PRO A 135 11.86 0.49 5.02
C PRO A 135 13.28 0.44 4.45
N ALA A 136 13.65 1.47 3.71
CA ALA A 136 15.02 1.73 3.31
C ALA A 136 15.45 3.12 3.80
N ALA A 137 16.74 3.33 3.98
CA ALA A 137 17.25 4.63 4.40
C ALA A 137 16.92 5.68 3.35
N SER A 138 16.22 6.75 3.74
CA SER A 138 15.90 7.87 2.86
C SER A 138 17.15 8.71 2.61
N ARG A 139 17.23 9.34 1.43
CA ARG A 139 18.27 10.33 1.17
C ARG A 139 17.93 11.62 1.89
N PRO A 140 18.88 12.22 2.64
CA PRO A 140 18.62 13.51 3.27
C PRO A 140 18.37 14.58 2.21
N PRO A 141 17.59 15.63 2.52
CA PRO A 141 17.42 16.75 1.62
C PRO A 141 18.74 17.55 1.48
N PRO A 142 18.96 18.24 0.33
CA PRO A 142 20.23 18.93 0.05
C PRO A 142 20.61 20.01 1.05
N PHE A 143 19.64 20.59 1.75
CA PHE A 143 19.86 21.73 2.66
C PHE A 143 19.90 21.33 4.14
N ASP A 144 19.59 20.09 4.50
CA ASP A 144 19.70 19.58 5.86
C ASP A 144 19.96 18.07 5.85
N THR A 145 21.21 17.71 5.99
CA THR A 145 21.65 16.31 5.99
C THR A 145 21.19 15.51 7.20
N ARG A 146 20.63 16.19 8.24
CA ARG A 146 20.08 15.54 9.44
C ARG A 146 18.56 15.35 9.36
N ALA A 147 17.89 16.00 8.41
CA ALA A 147 16.46 15.82 8.21
C ALA A 147 16.17 14.51 7.47
N PRO A 148 15.07 13.82 7.80
CA PRO A 148 14.64 12.69 7.01
C PRO A 148 14.23 13.12 5.60
N GLY A 149 14.65 12.37 4.60
CA GLY A 149 14.25 12.58 3.21
C GLY A 149 12.89 12.00 2.87
N LEU A 150 12.60 11.94 1.58
CA LEU A 150 11.38 11.34 1.06
C LEU A 150 11.29 9.85 1.39
N PRO A 151 10.07 9.30 1.48
CA PRO A 151 9.89 7.88 1.76
C PRO A 151 10.60 6.99 0.73
N ARG A 152 11.40 6.05 1.24
CA ARG A 152 12.12 5.06 0.45
C ARG A 152 11.77 3.66 0.92
N PHE A 153 11.53 2.77 -0.04
CA PHE A 153 11.07 1.42 0.20
C PHE A 153 11.99 0.41 -0.48
N LEU A 154 12.33 -0.65 0.23
CA LEU A 154 12.83 -1.89 -0.37
C LEU A 154 11.63 -2.79 -0.62
N VAL A 155 11.29 -3.03 -1.88
CA VAL A 155 10.15 -3.86 -2.25
C VAL A 155 10.62 -5.13 -2.97
N THR A 156 10.03 -6.27 -2.58
CA THR A 156 10.29 -7.57 -3.22
C THR A 156 9.00 -8.08 -3.82
N LEU A 157 9.02 -8.43 -5.10
CA LEU A 157 7.89 -9.08 -5.75
C LEU A 157 7.88 -10.57 -5.34
N GLU A 158 7.03 -10.95 -4.40
CA GLU A 158 6.93 -12.35 -3.93
C GLU A 158 6.03 -13.20 -4.82
N LYS A 159 5.11 -12.57 -5.56
CA LYS A 159 4.21 -13.24 -6.51
C LYS A 159 3.78 -12.29 -7.60
N GLY A 160 3.71 -12.79 -8.83
CA GLY A 160 3.20 -12.08 -9.99
C GLY A 160 4.26 -11.85 -11.08
N ARG A 161 3.83 -11.29 -12.19
CA ARG A 161 4.71 -10.91 -13.30
C ARG A 161 4.53 -9.44 -13.62
N LEU A 162 5.62 -8.70 -13.60
CA LEU A 162 5.69 -7.33 -14.08
C LEU A 162 6.80 -7.25 -15.13
N ALA A 163 6.63 -6.38 -16.12
CA ALA A 163 7.65 -6.15 -17.12
C ALA A 163 8.96 -5.69 -16.44
N GLY A 164 10.04 -6.43 -16.66
CA GLY A 164 11.34 -6.12 -16.08
C GLY A 164 11.55 -6.54 -14.63
N LEU A 165 10.57 -7.18 -13.97
CA LEU A 165 10.72 -7.62 -12.58
C LEU A 165 10.26 -9.07 -12.41
N ALA A 166 11.19 -9.96 -12.11
CA ALA A 166 10.90 -11.37 -11.82
C ALA A 166 10.51 -11.58 -10.35
N GLU A 167 9.76 -12.67 -10.08
CA GLU A 167 9.49 -13.10 -8.69
C GLU A 167 10.79 -13.31 -7.92
N GLY A 168 10.80 -12.90 -6.66
CA GLY A 168 11.98 -12.93 -5.79
C GLY A 168 12.90 -11.72 -5.96
N THR A 169 12.71 -10.89 -6.98
CA THR A 169 13.56 -9.70 -7.17
C THR A 169 13.17 -8.61 -6.19
N SER A 170 14.18 -8.00 -5.57
CA SER A 170 14.03 -6.83 -4.71
C SER A 170 14.56 -5.59 -5.44
N ILE A 171 13.81 -4.51 -5.34
CA ILE A 171 14.21 -3.20 -5.84
C ILE A 171 14.00 -2.14 -4.77
N THR A 172 14.85 -1.13 -4.78
CA THR A 172 14.65 0.06 -3.95
C THR A 172 13.92 1.09 -4.79
N ILE A 173 12.86 1.66 -4.22
CA ILE A 173 12.05 2.70 -4.85
C ILE A 173 11.92 3.90 -3.94
N ASP A 174 11.91 5.08 -4.54
CA ASP A 174 11.63 6.36 -3.88
C ASP A 174 10.21 6.80 -4.20
N TRP A 175 9.55 7.40 -3.23
CA TRP A 175 8.29 8.08 -3.43
C TRP A 175 8.52 9.58 -3.62
N THR A 176 7.90 10.14 -4.65
CA THR A 176 7.81 11.59 -4.84
C THR A 176 6.36 11.97 -5.13
N LYS A 177 5.92 13.10 -4.60
CA LYS A 177 4.54 13.56 -4.77
C LYS A 177 4.18 13.76 -6.25
N ASP A 178 5.12 14.25 -7.04
CA ASP A 178 4.88 14.63 -8.44
C ASP A 178 4.93 13.42 -9.39
N ASN A 179 5.89 12.51 -9.17
CA ASN A 179 6.16 11.40 -10.08
C ASN A 179 5.69 10.03 -9.56
N GLY A 180 5.20 9.96 -8.32
CA GLY A 180 4.86 8.68 -7.70
C GLY A 180 6.10 7.85 -7.36
N PHE A 181 6.04 6.54 -7.57
CA PHE A 181 7.18 5.65 -7.37
C PHE A 181 8.17 5.71 -8.52
N ALA A 182 9.45 5.86 -8.18
CA ALA A 182 10.56 5.77 -9.11
C ALA A 182 11.59 4.76 -8.57
N VAL A 183 12.22 4.00 -9.46
CA VAL A 183 13.32 3.13 -9.06
C VAL A 183 14.47 4.02 -8.56
N ALA A 184 14.94 3.73 -7.36
CA ALA A 184 16.06 4.48 -6.79
C ALA A 184 17.33 4.18 -7.57
N ASP A 185 18.05 5.23 -7.94
CA ASP A 185 19.36 5.09 -8.61
C ASP A 185 20.35 4.39 -7.66
N PRO A 186 20.91 3.22 -8.03
CA PRO A 186 21.91 2.52 -7.22
C PRO A 186 23.25 3.26 -7.14
N GLY A 187 23.47 4.28 -7.97
CA GLY A 187 24.78 4.90 -8.20
C GLY A 187 25.17 6.08 -7.31
N ARG A 188 24.39 6.45 -6.28
CA ARG A 188 24.79 7.41 -5.25
C ARG A 188 24.60 6.83 -3.86
N SER A 189 25.65 6.22 -3.34
CA SER A 189 25.72 5.94 -1.90
C SER A 189 25.88 7.26 -1.13
N ALA A 190 25.33 7.31 0.09
CA ALA A 190 25.44 8.49 0.96
C ALA A 190 26.90 8.85 1.32
N ASP A 191 27.87 8.00 0.99
CA ASP A 191 29.30 8.21 1.26
C ASP A 191 30.00 9.12 0.23
N GLU A 192 29.44 9.35 -0.96
CA GLU A 192 30.06 10.21 -1.96
C GLU A 192 29.79 11.71 -1.78
N ASP A 193 28.74 12.10 -1.09
CA ASP A 193 28.43 13.50 -0.81
C ASP A 193 29.15 14.05 0.46
N ALA A 194 29.74 13.17 1.28
CA ALA A 194 30.53 13.58 2.46
C ALA A 194 32.01 13.95 2.13
N ALA A 195 32.42 13.78 0.88
CA ALA A 195 33.80 14.01 0.44
C ALA A 195 33.97 15.26 -0.44
N ARG A 196 32.97 16.20 -0.41
CA ARG A 196 33.14 17.53 -1.09
C ARG A 196 32.89 18.68 -0.15
#